data_aebaa14e67abccc503b678d80276d0c9
#
_entry.id   aebaa14e67abccc503b678d80276d0c9
#
_cell.length_a   1.000
_cell.length_b   1.000
_cell.length_c   1.000
_cell.angle_alpha   90.00
_cell.angle_beta   90.00
_cell.angle_gamma   90.00
#
_symmetry.space_group_name_H-M   'P 1'
#
loop_
_entity.id
_entity.type
_entity.pdbx_description
1 polymer ?
#
loop_
_entity_poly.entity_id
_entity_poly.type
_entity_poly.pdbx_seq_one_letter_code
_entity_poly.pdbx_strand_id
1 'polypeptide(L)'
;MIIKAAGGKEFAPCPEFNGRAVCVDVTPLREYETEYGVKKKFKFAFELDLIDGSRDPVQPWVVFSKPLVPSLHEKAALTKVMKDWFGRKLTDAENNGLDLESLIGRPVTLIIAHEQSQDGTKTYANIKLMMPHKHGEPLQPSGLWVRMQDRPAKDDDKVKTVVPATAAPVAIVKVHVGKFRGTPLSELTDDAVRGLGEHWLPKAKVNSGKTPEDIQLIAALTKRLQEIDAKDQPDFDDVPF
;
A
#
# COMPACT_ATOMS: atom_id res chain seq x y z
N MET A 1 -8.47 42.64 -8.76
CA MET A 1 -7.69 41.43 -8.49
C MET A 1 -8.57 40.25 -8.85
N ILE A 2 -8.27 39.55 -9.96
CA ILE A 2 -9.08 38.38 -10.39
C ILE A 2 -8.38 37.15 -9.86
N ILE A 3 -8.99 36.48 -8.89
CA ILE A 3 -8.50 35.18 -8.38
C ILE A 3 -9.09 34.12 -9.31
N LYS A 4 -8.24 33.49 -10.12
CA LYS A 4 -8.63 32.31 -10.87
C LYS A 4 -8.55 31.11 -9.92
N ALA A 5 -9.63 30.30 -9.83
CA ALA A 5 -9.58 29.02 -9.18
C ALA A 5 -8.46 28.20 -9.82
N ALA A 6 -7.55 27.67 -9.02
CA ALA A 6 -6.55 26.75 -9.51
C ALA A 6 -7.29 25.52 -10.07
N GLY A 7 -7.25 25.35 -11.40
CA GLY A 7 -7.83 24.20 -12.05
C GLY A 7 -7.16 22.94 -11.52
N GLY A 8 -7.91 22.10 -10.81
CA GLY A 8 -7.44 20.78 -10.43
C GLY A 8 -7.02 20.04 -11.70
N LYS A 9 -5.89 19.34 -11.68
CA LYS A 9 -5.50 18.45 -12.78
C LYS A 9 -6.63 17.46 -12.99
N GLU A 10 -7.31 17.54 -14.13
CA GLU A 10 -8.30 16.54 -14.53
C GLU A 10 -7.55 15.26 -14.90
N PHE A 11 -7.68 14.24 -14.07
CA PHE A 11 -7.10 12.94 -14.36
C PHE A 11 -8.08 12.17 -15.24
N ALA A 12 -7.61 11.70 -16.39
CA ALA A 12 -8.39 10.79 -17.22
C ALA A 12 -8.72 9.52 -16.41
N PRO A 13 -9.95 9.00 -16.46
CA PRO A 13 -10.28 7.73 -15.84
C PRO A 13 -9.48 6.60 -16.53
N CYS A 14 -9.19 5.53 -15.77
CA CYS A 14 -8.63 4.32 -16.35
C CYS A 14 -9.50 3.87 -17.53
N PRO A 15 -8.93 3.49 -18.68
CA PRO A 15 -9.70 2.96 -19.81
C PRO A 15 -10.57 1.75 -19.41
N GLU A 16 -11.61 1.46 -20.18
CA GLU A 16 -12.33 0.21 -20.04
C GLU A 16 -11.37 -0.96 -20.25
N PHE A 17 -11.48 -1.97 -19.41
CA PHE A 17 -10.46 -3.01 -19.33
C PHE A 17 -11.10 -4.37 -19.03
N ASN A 18 -10.61 -5.40 -19.68
CA ASN A 18 -10.92 -6.79 -19.39
C ASN A 18 -9.63 -7.59 -19.46
N GLY A 19 -9.07 -7.97 -18.32
CA GLY A 19 -7.77 -8.63 -18.33
C GLY A 19 -7.21 -8.94 -16.95
N ARG A 20 -5.91 -9.27 -16.97
CA ARG A 20 -5.16 -9.67 -15.79
C ARG A 20 -4.88 -8.46 -14.89
N ALA A 21 -4.97 -8.69 -13.59
CA ALA A 21 -4.60 -7.72 -12.58
C ALA A 21 -3.99 -8.45 -11.38
N VAL A 22 -3.35 -7.70 -10.50
CA VAL A 22 -2.79 -8.21 -9.25
C VAL A 22 -3.12 -7.25 -8.11
N CYS A 23 -3.47 -7.78 -6.95
CA CYS A 23 -3.69 -6.98 -5.75
C CYS A 23 -2.36 -6.42 -5.25
N VAL A 24 -2.27 -5.12 -5.07
CA VAL A 24 -1.03 -4.45 -4.61
C VAL A 24 -1.20 -3.74 -3.27
N ASP A 25 -2.44 -3.56 -2.81
CA ASP A 25 -2.68 -2.90 -1.54
C ASP A 25 -4.05 -3.24 -0.95
N VAL A 26 -4.09 -3.25 0.37
CA VAL A 26 -5.29 -3.18 1.19
C VAL A 26 -5.23 -1.85 1.93
N THR A 27 -6.11 -0.90 1.57
CA THR A 27 -6.02 0.44 2.15
C THR A 27 -6.35 0.43 3.63
N PRO A 28 -5.76 1.36 4.42
CA PRO A 28 -6.16 1.55 5.80
C PRO A 28 -7.67 1.79 5.96
N LEU A 29 -8.22 1.37 7.10
CA LEU A 29 -9.61 1.63 7.43
C LEU A 29 -9.86 3.14 7.54
N ARG A 30 -10.85 3.64 6.82
CA ARG A 30 -11.32 5.02 6.90
C ARG A 30 -12.77 5.05 7.35
N GLU A 31 -13.14 6.10 8.05
CA GLU A 31 -14.51 6.34 8.47
C GLU A 31 -15.31 6.96 7.33
N TYR A 32 -16.49 6.42 7.10
CA TYR A 32 -17.47 6.91 6.14
C TYR A 32 -18.79 7.17 6.84
N GLU A 33 -19.30 8.38 6.72
CA GLU A 33 -20.65 8.68 7.14
C GLU A 33 -21.66 8.00 6.21
N THR A 34 -22.65 7.33 6.78
CA THR A 34 -23.72 6.67 6.06
C THR A 34 -25.04 7.00 6.76
N GLU A 35 -26.15 6.80 6.09
CA GLU A 35 -27.50 6.95 6.68
C GLU A 35 -27.70 6.12 7.96
N TYR A 36 -26.88 5.08 8.16
CA TYR A 36 -26.91 4.19 9.34
C TYR A 36 -25.75 4.46 10.31
N GLY A 37 -25.18 5.67 10.28
CA GLY A 37 -24.05 6.07 11.12
C GLY A 37 -22.67 5.86 10.48
N VAL A 38 -21.64 6.12 11.26
CA VAL A 38 -20.23 6.02 10.80
C VAL A 38 -19.84 4.55 10.67
N LYS A 39 -19.33 4.18 9.49
CA LYS A 39 -18.80 2.83 9.20
C LYS A 39 -17.34 2.90 8.76
N LYS A 40 -16.52 2.04 9.33
CA LYS A 40 -15.14 1.86 8.88
C LYS A 40 -15.11 0.99 7.63
N LYS A 41 -14.44 1.47 6.58
CA LYS A 41 -14.32 0.78 5.30
C LYS A 41 -12.89 0.85 4.81
N PHE A 42 -12.50 -0.12 3.98
CA PHE A 42 -11.24 -0.18 3.26
C PHE A 42 -11.51 -0.44 1.78
N LYS A 43 -10.46 -0.40 0.96
CA LYS A 43 -10.51 -0.75 -0.46
C LYS A 43 -9.33 -1.66 -0.80
N PHE A 44 -9.52 -2.52 -1.78
CA PHE A 44 -8.41 -3.17 -2.48
C PHE A 44 -7.90 -2.27 -3.60
N ALA A 45 -6.58 -2.23 -3.79
CA ALA A 45 -5.95 -1.64 -4.96
C ALA A 45 -5.37 -2.74 -5.85
N PHE A 46 -5.58 -2.60 -7.16
CA PHE A 46 -5.13 -3.57 -8.16
C PHE A 46 -4.30 -2.88 -9.23
N GLU A 47 -3.11 -3.39 -9.49
CA GLU A 47 -2.37 -3.08 -10.70
C GLU A 47 -2.93 -3.88 -11.86
N LEU A 48 -3.10 -3.23 -13.00
CA LEU A 48 -3.60 -3.82 -14.23
C LEU A 48 -2.45 -4.21 -15.16
N ASP A 49 -2.66 -5.24 -15.98
CA ASP A 49 -1.83 -5.51 -17.15
C ASP A 49 -2.10 -4.48 -18.25
N LEU A 50 -2.02 -3.21 -17.89
CA LEU A 50 -2.25 -2.06 -18.74
C LEU A 50 -1.38 -0.89 -18.25
N ILE A 51 -0.61 -0.32 -19.16
CA ILE A 51 0.33 0.76 -18.83
C ILE A 51 -0.36 2.13 -18.92
N ASP A 52 -0.12 2.96 -17.89
CA ASP A 52 -0.50 4.37 -17.87
C ASP A 52 0.65 5.21 -18.45
N GLY A 53 0.59 5.47 -19.75
CA GLY A 53 1.58 6.30 -20.44
C GLY A 53 1.49 7.80 -20.13
N SER A 54 0.47 8.25 -19.36
CA SER A 54 0.32 9.65 -18.97
C SER A 54 1.16 10.02 -17.75
N ARG A 55 1.79 9.04 -17.09
CA ARG A 55 2.61 9.22 -15.90
C ARG A 55 4.11 9.20 -16.22
N ASP A 56 4.85 9.94 -15.42
CA ASP A 56 6.32 9.94 -15.45
C ASP A 56 6.83 9.69 -14.01
N PRO A 57 7.52 8.56 -13.78
CA PRO A 57 7.80 7.45 -14.70
C PRO A 57 6.53 6.68 -15.11
N VAL A 58 6.59 6.09 -16.29
CA VAL A 58 5.53 5.21 -16.83
C VAL A 58 5.30 4.04 -15.87
N GLN A 59 4.05 3.78 -15.51
CA GLN A 59 3.68 2.75 -14.53
C GLN A 59 2.34 2.08 -14.91
N PRO A 60 2.05 0.88 -14.34
CA PRO A 60 0.75 0.25 -14.56
C PRO A 60 -0.40 1.11 -14.03
N TRP A 61 -1.56 1.01 -14.69
CA TRP A 61 -2.78 1.54 -14.13
C TRP A 61 -3.11 0.87 -12.80
N VAL A 62 -3.50 1.69 -11.81
CA VAL A 62 -3.99 1.20 -10.52
C VAL A 62 -5.42 1.62 -10.32
N VAL A 63 -6.28 0.64 -10.05
CA VAL A 63 -7.71 0.83 -9.79
C VAL A 63 -8.08 0.36 -8.39
N PHE A 64 -9.14 0.97 -7.83
CA PHE A 64 -9.61 0.64 -6.48
C PHE A 64 -10.97 -0.04 -6.53
N SER A 65 -11.17 -1.00 -5.63
CA SER A 65 -12.50 -1.53 -5.37
C SER A 65 -13.43 -0.46 -4.78
N LYS A 66 -14.74 -0.72 -4.80
CA LYS A 66 -15.68 0.05 -3.98
C LYS A 66 -15.28 -0.08 -2.50
N PRO A 67 -15.61 0.92 -1.65
CA PRO A 67 -15.35 0.82 -0.21
C PRO A 67 -16.10 -0.36 0.42
N LEU A 68 -15.38 -1.22 1.13
CA LEU A 68 -15.87 -2.45 1.74
C LEU A 68 -15.83 -2.35 3.26
N VAL A 69 -16.87 -2.81 3.93
CA VAL A 69 -16.89 -2.99 5.39
C VAL A 69 -16.14 -4.30 5.70
N PRO A 70 -15.25 -4.35 6.70
CA PRO A 70 -14.54 -5.57 7.10
C PRO A 70 -15.48 -6.53 7.83
N SER A 71 -16.36 -7.20 7.08
CA SER A 71 -17.33 -8.14 7.60
C SER A 71 -17.41 -9.35 6.68
N LEU A 72 -17.27 -10.54 7.25
CA LEU A 72 -17.42 -11.82 6.55
C LEU A 72 -18.81 -12.43 6.69
N HIS A 73 -19.78 -11.65 7.21
CA HIS A 73 -21.17 -12.08 7.22
C HIS A 73 -21.62 -12.47 5.80
N GLU A 74 -22.43 -13.51 5.67
CA GLU A 74 -22.82 -14.09 4.38
C GLU A 74 -23.35 -13.07 3.36
N LYS A 75 -24.11 -12.09 3.83
CA LYS A 75 -24.71 -11.01 3.02
C LYS A 75 -23.77 -9.80 2.83
N ALA A 76 -22.60 -9.80 3.43
CA ALA A 76 -21.67 -8.66 3.35
C ALA A 76 -21.07 -8.54 1.94
N ALA A 77 -20.85 -7.29 1.49
CA ALA A 77 -20.22 -7.00 0.20
C ALA A 77 -18.81 -7.62 0.09
N LEU A 78 -18.04 -7.63 1.17
CA LEU A 78 -16.73 -8.26 1.20
C LEU A 78 -16.83 -9.76 0.92
N THR A 79 -17.75 -10.46 1.56
CA THR A 79 -17.94 -11.91 1.34
C THR A 79 -18.28 -12.22 -0.12
N LYS A 80 -19.11 -11.37 -0.75
CA LYS A 80 -19.42 -11.50 -2.18
C LYS A 80 -18.18 -11.31 -3.03
N VAL A 81 -17.42 -10.23 -2.80
CA VAL A 81 -16.18 -9.93 -3.52
C VAL A 81 -15.18 -11.10 -3.39
N MET A 82 -15.02 -11.66 -2.20
CA MET A 82 -14.12 -12.81 -1.98
C MET A 82 -14.59 -14.06 -2.72
N LYS A 83 -15.91 -14.36 -2.70
CA LYS A 83 -16.47 -15.49 -3.47
C LYS A 83 -16.21 -15.34 -4.97
N ASP A 84 -16.42 -14.14 -5.50
CA ASP A 84 -16.22 -13.84 -6.91
C ASP A 84 -14.71 -13.95 -7.27
N TRP A 85 -13.80 -13.37 -6.45
CA TRP A 85 -12.36 -13.41 -6.67
C TRP A 85 -11.79 -14.83 -6.57
N PHE A 86 -12.23 -15.60 -5.57
CA PHE A 86 -11.75 -16.98 -5.38
C PHE A 86 -12.44 -17.98 -6.32
N GLY A 87 -13.57 -17.60 -6.91
CA GLY A 87 -14.42 -18.49 -7.73
C GLY A 87 -15.01 -19.66 -6.94
N ARG A 88 -15.07 -19.53 -5.61
CA ARG A 88 -15.62 -20.52 -4.67
C ARG A 88 -16.15 -19.87 -3.41
N LYS A 89 -16.92 -20.61 -2.64
CA LYS A 89 -17.28 -20.18 -1.29
C LYS A 89 -16.03 -20.12 -0.40
N LEU A 90 -16.08 -19.24 0.59
CA LEU A 90 -15.07 -19.22 1.65
C LEU A 90 -15.12 -20.51 2.45
N THR A 91 -13.97 -21.02 2.85
CA THR A 91 -13.86 -22.15 3.77
C THR A 91 -14.23 -21.72 5.19
N ASP A 92 -14.47 -22.67 6.10
CA ASP A 92 -14.76 -22.34 7.50
C ASP A 92 -13.60 -21.60 8.17
N ALA A 93 -12.36 -21.96 7.84
CA ALA A 93 -11.18 -21.25 8.34
C ALA A 93 -11.14 -19.79 7.87
N GLU A 94 -11.43 -19.53 6.58
CA GLU A 94 -11.50 -18.18 6.02
C GLU A 94 -12.70 -17.38 6.59
N ASN A 95 -13.82 -18.03 6.87
CA ASN A 95 -14.96 -17.37 7.51
C ASN A 95 -14.68 -17.01 8.98
N ASN A 96 -13.86 -17.79 9.67
CA ASN A 96 -13.45 -17.53 11.05
C ASN A 96 -12.35 -16.45 11.18
N GLY A 97 -11.59 -16.20 10.11
CA GLY A 97 -10.57 -15.17 10.07
C GLY A 97 -9.86 -15.15 8.74
N LEU A 98 -10.14 -14.15 7.89
CA LEU A 98 -9.45 -13.92 6.63
C LEU A 98 -8.43 -12.80 6.82
N ASP A 99 -7.16 -13.14 6.68
CA ASP A 99 -6.10 -12.14 6.60
C ASP A 99 -6.12 -11.47 5.22
N LEU A 100 -6.57 -10.21 5.19
CA LEU A 100 -6.66 -9.44 3.94
C LEU A 100 -5.28 -9.07 3.38
N GLU A 101 -4.26 -8.93 4.23
CA GLU A 101 -2.89 -8.64 3.81
C GLU A 101 -2.29 -9.81 2.99
N SER A 102 -2.70 -11.04 3.27
CA SER A 102 -2.29 -12.22 2.51
C SER A 102 -2.79 -12.24 1.06
N LEU A 103 -3.70 -11.34 0.73
CA LEU A 103 -4.22 -11.19 -0.64
C LEU A 103 -3.33 -10.31 -1.52
N ILE A 104 -2.39 -9.57 -0.95
CA ILE A 104 -1.42 -8.78 -1.71
C ILE A 104 -0.52 -9.73 -2.50
N GLY A 105 -0.33 -9.42 -3.79
CA GLY A 105 0.34 -10.31 -4.75
C GLY A 105 -0.58 -11.36 -5.39
N ARG A 106 -1.84 -11.50 -4.91
CA ARG A 106 -2.75 -12.48 -5.49
C ARG A 106 -3.31 -12.00 -6.84
N PRO A 107 -3.21 -12.82 -7.89
CA PRO A 107 -3.72 -12.49 -9.21
C PRO A 107 -5.25 -12.51 -9.25
N VAL A 108 -5.81 -11.76 -10.18
CA VAL A 108 -7.25 -11.63 -10.41
C VAL A 108 -7.49 -11.28 -11.88
N THR A 109 -8.65 -11.60 -12.42
CA THR A 109 -9.16 -11.05 -13.68
C THR A 109 -10.22 -10.01 -13.36
N LEU A 110 -10.07 -8.80 -13.92
CA LEU A 110 -10.99 -7.68 -13.69
C LEU A 110 -11.67 -7.26 -14.97
N ILE A 111 -12.95 -6.91 -14.84
CA ILE A 111 -13.69 -6.16 -15.86
C ILE A 111 -13.97 -4.77 -15.29
N ILE A 112 -13.47 -3.74 -15.99
CA ILE A 112 -13.66 -2.34 -15.66
C ILE A 112 -14.49 -1.70 -16.76
N ALA A 113 -15.54 -1.00 -16.37
CA ALA A 113 -16.36 -0.23 -17.28
C ALA A 113 -16.58 1.18 -16.76
N HIS A 114 -16.83 2.10 -17.68
CA HIS A 114 -17.14 3.47 -17.35
C HIS A 114 -18.59 3.62 -16.87
N GLU A 115 -18.75 4.44 -15.86
CA GLU A 115 -20.07 4.89 -15.36
C GLU A 115 -20.04 6.40 -15.21
N GLN A 116 -21.10 7.04 -15.69
CA GLN A 116 -21.26 8.47 -15.45
C GLN A 116 -21.79 8.73 -14.05
N SER A 117 -21.40 9.87 -13.46
CA SER A 117 -22.01 10.39 -12.24
C SER A 117 -23.49 10.68 -12.49
N GLN A 118 -24.30 10.78 -11.42
CA GLN A 118 -25.74 11.06 -11.51
C GLN A 118 -26.04 12.39 -12.24
N ASP A 119 -25.16 13.36 -12.11
CA ASP A 119 -25.23 14.66 -12.79
C ASP A 119 -24.62 14.67 -14.20
N GLY A 120 -24.11 13.53 -14.68
CA GLY A 120 -23.48 13.38 -16.00
C GLY A 120 -22.16 14.12 -16.19
N THR A 121 -21.64 14.80 -15.15
CA THR A 121 -20.45 15.67 -15.27
C THR A 121 -19.14 14.91 -15.20
N LYS A 122 -19.11 13.71 -14.62
CA LYS A 122 -17.89 12.93 -14.40
C LYS A 122 -18.07 11.49 -14.85
N THR A 123 -17.01 10.95 -15.43
CA THR A 123 -16.92 9.52 -15.78
C THR A 123 -16.00 8.83 -14.80
N TYR A 124 -16.45 7.70 -14.24
CA TYR A 124 -15.70 6.87 -13.29
C TYR A 124 -15.41 5.51 -13.91
N ALA A 125 -14.18 5.04 -13.76
CA ALA A 125 -13.81 3.67 -14.08
C ALA A 125 -14.11 2.78 -12.87
N ASN A 126 -15.11 1.92 -12.98
CA ASN A 126 -15.57 1.06 -11.89
C ASN A 126 -15.29 -0.41 -12.19
N ILE A 127 -14.79 -1.14 -11.20
CA ILE A 127 -14.69 -2.61 -11.28
C ILE A 127 -16.11 -3.18 -11.26
N LYS A 128 -16.52 -3.77 -12.37
CA LYS A 128 -17.83 -4.41 -12.55
C LYS A 128 -17.84 -5.86 -12.15
N LEU A 129 -16.74 -6.55 -12.46
CA LEU A 129 -16.61 -7.97 -12.20
C LEU A 129 -15.18 -8.27 -11.74
N MET A 130 -15.08 -9.18 -10.81
CA MET A 130 -13.84 -9.73 -10.30
C MET A 130 -13.94 -11.26 -10.40
N MET A 131 -12.95 -11.89 -10.99
CA MET A 131 -12.94 -13.33 -11.24
C MET A 131 -11.58 -13.92 -10.87
N PRO A 132 -11.51 -15.23 -10.54
CA PRO A 132 -10.23 -15.87 -10.35
C PRO A 132 -9.43 -15.84 -11.67
N HIS A 133 -8.14 -15.58 -11.53
CA HIS A 133 -7.23 -15.75 -12.66
C HIS A 133 -7.10 -17.25 -12.99
N LYS A 134 -7.51 -17.67 -14.18
CA LYS A 134 -7.55 -19.09 -14.58
C LYS A 134 -6.58 -19.45 -15.71
N HIS A 135 -6.18 -18.48 -16.52
CA HIS A 135 -5.44 -18.76 -17.76
C HIS A 135 -4.24 -17.82 -17.90
N GLY A 136 -3.14 -18.39 -18.39
CA GLY A 136 -1.90 -17.67 -18.63
C GLY A 136 -1.06 -17.48 -17.35
N GLU A 137 0.05 -16.81 -17.51
CA GLU A 137 0.94 -16.48 -16.40
C GLU A 137 0.30 -15.43 -15.48
N PRO A 138 0.33 -15.62 -14.15
CA PRO A 138 -0.23 -14.65 -13.23
C PRO A 138 0.57 -13.34 -13.26
N LEU A 139 -0.14 -12.20 -13.29
CA LEU A 139 0.50 -10.90 -13.22
C LEU A 139 1.17 -10.74 -11.85
N GLN A 140 2.44 -10.31 -11.86
CA GLN A 140 3.19 -10.00 -10.65
C GLN A 140 3.12 -8.49 -10.36
N PRO A 141 3.15 -8.07 -9.09
CA PRO A 141 3.24 -6.65 -8.74
C PRO A 141 4.48 -6.01 -9.37
N SER A 142 4.35 -4.83 -9.94
CA SER A 142 5.47 -4.09 -10.56
C SER A 142 6.51 -3.61 -9.54
N GLY A 143 6.13 -3.51 -8.28
CA GLY A 143 6.95 -2.91 -7.21
C GLY A 143 6.96 -1.37 -7.23
N LEU A 144 6.25 -0.75 -8.18
CA LEU A 144 6.18 0.72 -8.28
C LEU A 144 5.10 1.33 -7.38
N TRP A 145 4.13 0.51 -6.95
CA TRP A 145 3.07 0.97 -6.05
C TRP A 145 3.59 1.13 -4.62
N VAL A 146 3.52 2.35 -4.09
CA VAL A 146 3.73 2.59 -2.66
C VAL A 146 2.40 2.41 -1.94
N ARG A 147 2.33 1.50 -0.98
CA ARG A 147 1.13 1.20 -0.22
C ARG A 147 0.62 2.45 0.50
N MET A 148 -0.70 2.58 0.61
CA MET A 148 -1.30 3.78 1.21
C MET A 148 -0.92 3.99 2.67
N GLN A 149 -0.68 2.91 3.41
CA GLN A 149 -0.21 2.98 4.79
C GLN A 149 1.25 3.48 4.92
N ASP A 150 2.07 3.30 3.88
CA ASP A 150 3.49 3.66 3.88
C ASP A 150 3.74 5.04 3.27
N ARG A 151 2.66 5.72 2.83
CA ARG A 151 2.76 7.08 2.29
C ARG A 151 2.85 8.10 3.40
N PRO A 152 3.69 9.15 3.25
CA PRO A 152 3.69 10.25 4.20
C PRO A 152 2.28 10.87 4.27
N ALA A 153 1.82 11.17 5.49
CA ALA A 153 0.53 11.82 5.69
C ALA A 153 0.52 13.17 4.95
N LYS A 154 -0.49 13.37 4.10
CA LYS A 154 -0.76 14.72 3.54
C LYS A 154 -1.43 15.55 4.62
N ASP A 155 -1.00 16.80 4.80
CA ASP A 155 -1.51 17.72 5.81
C ASP A 155 -3.03 17.99 5.75
N ASP A 156 -3.70 17.55 4.67
CA ASP A 156 -5.14 17.72 4.48
C ASP A 156 -6.01 16.59 5.04
N ASP A 157 -5.42 15.48 5.50
CA ASP A 157 -6.18 14.33 6.02
C ASP A 157 -6.36 14.43 7.56
N LYS A 158 -7.15 15.40 8.03
CA LYS A 158 -7.66 15.43 9.42
C LYS A 158 -8.68 14.33 9.72
N VAL A 159 -8.57 13.17 9.09
CA VAL A 159 -9.34 11.97 9.44
C VAL A 159 -8.54 11.18 10.46
N LYS A 160 -9.04 11.12 11.68
CA LYS A 160 -8.46 10.34 12.79
C LYS A 160 -8.23 8.89 12.33
N THR A 161 -6.99 8.58 11.96
CA THR A 161 -6.58 7.20 11.69
C THR A 161 -6.42 6.50 13.04
N VAL A 162 -7.39 5.69 13.41
CA VAL A 162 -7.22 4.75 14.53
C VAL A 162 -6.45 3.57 14.00
N VAL A 163 -5.17 3.50 14.30
CA VAL A 163 -4.33 2.33 14.01
C VAL A 163 -4.66 1.27 15.07
N PRO A 164 -5.20 0.09 14.74
CA PRO A 164 -5.18 -1.01 15.68
C PRO A 164 -3.72 -1.48 15.80
N ALA A 165 -3.19 -1.38 17.01
CA ALA A 165 -1.90 -1.99 17.33
C ALA A 165 -2.03 -3.52 17.26
N THR A 166 -1.71 -4.08 16.10
CA THR A 166 -1.41 -5.51 16.00
C THR A 166 -0.08 -5.61 15.27
N ALA A 167 0.93 -5.99 16.03
CA ALA A 167 2.29 -6.17 15.54
C ALA A 167 2.29 -7.16 14.37
N ALA A 168 2.54 -6.67 13.16
CA ALA A 168 2.97 -7.50 12.07
C ALA A 168 4.34 -8.10 12.42
N PRO A 169 4.63 -9.35 12.04
CA PRO A 169 5.97 -9.90 12.23
C PRO A 169 6.95 -9.01 11.46
N VAL A 170 7.87 -8.40 12.19
CA VAL A 170 8.95 -7.58 11.63
C VAL A 170 9.71 -8.47 10.66
N ALA A 171 9.63 -8.20 9.37
CA ALA A 171 10.50 -8.86 8.41
C ALA A 171 11.93 -8.60 8.86
N ILE A 172 12.63 -9.68 9.27
CA ILE A 172 13.99 -9.59 9.78
C ILE A 172 14.89 -9.18 8.62
N VAL A 173 15.16 -7.87 8.49
CA VAL A 173 16.06 -7.34 7.47
C VAL A 173 17.47 -7.76 7.83
N LYS A 174 18.05 -8.67 7.02
CA LYS A 174 19.44 -9.11 7.18
C LYS A 174 20.37 -8.19 6.43
N VAL A 175 21.48 -7.86 7.06
CA VAL A 175 22.55 -7.11 6.39
C VAL A 175 23.20 -8.03 5.35
N HIS A 176 23.22 -7.64 4.08
CA HIS A 176 23.81 -8.44 2.99
C HIS A 176 25.20 -7.93 2.58
N VAL A 177 25.73 -6.91 3.27
CA VAL A 177 26.97 -6.22 2.92
C VAL A 177 28.00 -6.21 4.06
N GLY A 178 29.27 -6.14 3.70
CA GLY A 178 30.38 -5.99 4.63
C GLY A 178 30.54 -7.13 5.63
N LYS A 179 31.19 -6.83 6.76
CA LYS A 179 31.49 -7.81 7.82
C LYS A 179 30.29 -8.34 8.60
N PHE A 180 29.15 -7.70 8.47
CA PHE A 180 27.90 -8.06 9.14
C PHE A 180 26.94 -8.84 8.25
N ARG A 181 27.41 -9.33 7.10
CA ARG A 181 26.58 -10.08 6.16
C ARG A 181 25.91 -11.28 6.80
N GLY A 182 24.59 -11.37 6.65
CA GLY A 182 23.74 -12.43 7.19
C GLY A 182 23.19 -12.14 8.59
N THR A 183 23.69 -11.13 9.30
CA THR A 183 23.20 -10.74 10.62
C THR A 183 21.93 -9.89 10.50
N PRO A 184 20.88 -10.15 11.30
CA PRO A 184 19.73 -9.27 11.38
C PRO A 184 20.12 -7.86 11.82
N LEU A 185 19.58 -6.83 11.17
CA LEU A 185 19.85 -5.43 11.52
C LEU A 185 19.47 -5.10 12.98
N SER A 186 18.45 -5.78 13.51
CA SER A 186 17.99 -5.64 14.89
C SER A 186 19.00 -6.15 15.95
N GLU A 187 19.91 -7.03 15.57
CA GLU A 187 20.92 -7.62 16.45
C GLU A 187 22.27 -6.87 16.42
N LEU A 188 22.38 -5.87 15.53
CA LEU A 188 23.60 -5.05 15.48
C LEU A 188 23.62 -4.02 16.61
N THR A 189 24.82 -3.79 17.14
CA THR A 189 25.07 -2.71 18.09
C THR A 189 24.89 -1.35 17.41
N ASP A 190 24.57 -0.31 18.18
CA ASP A 190 24.35 1.03 17.67
C ASP A 190 25.59 1.56 16.93
N ASP A 191 26.81 1.25 17.40
CA ASP A 191 28.06 1.58 16.71
C ASP A 191 28.20 0.89 15.34
N ALA A 192 27.79 -0.37 15.24
CA ALA A 192 27.82 -1.10 13.97
C ALA A 192 26.81 -0.53 12.97
N VAL A 193 25.65 -0.08 13.46
CA VAL A 193 24.62 0.59 12.65
C VAL A 193 25.12 1.95 12.16
N ARG A 194 25.76 2.75 13.02
CA ARG A 194 26.39 4.03 12.63
C ARG A 194 27.49 3.81 11.58
N GLY A 195 28.35 2.82 11.77
CA GLY A 195 29.40 2.49 10.79
C GLY A 195 28.85 2.09 9.42
N LEU A 196 27.73 1.36 9.35
CA LEU A 196 27.01 1.08 8.10
C LEU A 196 26.41 2.35 7.50
N GLY A 197 25.88 3.23 8.34
CA GLY A 197 25.34 4.52 7.93
C GLY A 197 26.37 5.45 7.31
N GLU A 198 27.58 5.49 7.86
CA GLU A 198 28.66 6.36 7.38
C GLU A 198 29.35 5.82 6.13
N HIS A 199 29.59 4.52 6.07
CA HIS A 199 30.46 3.96 5.03
C HIS A 199 29.71 3.32 3.86
N TRP A 200 28.56 2.71 4.09
CA TRP A 200 27.81 2.00 3.06
C TRP A 200 26.61 2.79 2.54
N LEU A 201 25.82 3.40 3.42
CA LEU A 201 24.56 4.06 3.07
C LEU A 201 24.72 5.18 2.01
N PRO A 202 25.74 6.05 2.05
CA PRO A 202 25.93 7.08 1.03
C PRO A 202 26.19 6.48 -0.36
N LYS A 203 27.03 5.43 -0.41
CA LYS A 203 27.36 4.73 -1.66
C LYS A 203 26.14 4.00 -2.24
N ALA A 204 25.36 3.35 -1.38
CA ALA A 204 24.14 2.65 -1.76
C ALA A 204 23.05 3.60 -2.27
N LYS A 205 22.94 4.81 -1.71
CA LYS A 205 21.98 5.83 -2.18
C LYS A 205 22.29 6.34 -3.59
N VAL A 206 23.56 6.43 -3.95
CA VAL A 206 24.00 6.96 -5.26
C VAL A 206 24.02 5.88 -6.34
N ASN A 207 24.13 4.61 -5.97
CA ASN A 207 24.20 3.50 -6.93
C ASN A 207 22.88 3.36 -7.71
N SER A 208 22.94 3.39 -9.04
CA SER A 208 21.79 3.24 -9.94
C SER A 208 21.28 1.79 -10.08
N GLY A 209 22.12 0.80 -9.77
CA GLY A 209 21.82 -0.63 -9.87
C GLY A 209 21.41 -1.27 -8.54
N LYS A 210 20.45 -0.66 -7.79
CA LYS A 210 19.99 -1.18 -6.49
C LYS A 210 19.24 -2.48 -6.63
N THR A 211 19.62 -3.47 -5.81
CA THR A 211 18.84 -4.70 -5.66
C THR A 211 17.63 -4.46 -4.72
N PRO A 212 16.59 -5.32 -4.76
CA PRO A 212 15.50 -5.25 -3.77
C PRO A 212 16.00 -5.32 -2.31
N GLU A 213 17.07 -6.08 -2.06
CA GLU A 213 17.72 -6.19 -0.75
C GLU A 213 18.40 -4.89 -0.34
N ASP A 214 19.03 -4.18 -1.29
CA ASP A 214 19.61 -2.86 -1.04
C ASP A 214 18.55 -1.85 -0.61
N ILE A 215 17.41 -1.84 -1.30
CA ILE A 215 16.30 -0.93 -1.00
C ILE A 215 15.75 -1.18 0.41
N GLN A 216 15.54 -2.45 0.78
CA GLN A 216 15.07 -2.82 2.11
C GLN A 216 16.08 -2.45 3.19
N LEU A 217 17.36 -2.71 2.96
CA LEU A 217 18.41 -2.39 3.93
C LEU A 217 18.60 -0.88 4.09
N ILE A 218 18.53 -0.10 3.01
CA ILE A 218 18.60 1.37 3.05
C ILE A 218 17.45 1.93 3.92
N ALA A 219 16.23 1.47 3.71
CA ALA A 219 15.07 1.94 4.45
C ALA A 219 15.18 1.60 5.95
N ALA A 220 15.49 0.33 6.26
CA ALA A 220 15.60 -0.15 7.64
C ALA A 220 16.77 0.51 8.40
N LEU A 221 17.91 0.69 7.73
CA LEU A 221 19.10 1.33 8.31
C LEU A 221 18.85 2.81 8.58
N THR A 222 18.20 3.53 7.67
CA THR A 222 17.84 4.94 7.86
C THR A 222 16.93 5.13 9.07
N LYS A 223 15.90 4.26 9.21
CA LYS A 223 14.99 4.26 10.35
C LYS A 223 15.73 4.01 11.68
N ARG A 224 16.60 3.00 11.70
CA ARG A 224 17.36 2.63 12.90
C ARG A 224 18.33 3.73 13.34
N LEU A 225 18.97 4.44 12.40
CA LEU A 225 19.82 5.60 12.69
C LEU A 225 19.02 6.75 13.33
N GLN A 226 17.82 7.03 12.83
CA GLN A 226 16.94 8.04 13.43
C GLN A 226 16.53 7.68 14.86
N GLU A 227 16.26 6.39 15.13
CA GLU A 227 15.94 5.92 16.49
C GLU A 227 17.13 6.06 17.45
N ILE A 228 18.37 5.82 16.97
CA ILE A 228 19.59 5.99 17.76
C ILE A 228 19.86 7.47 18.03
N ASP A 229 19.75 8.33 17.02
CA ASP A 229 19.96 9.77 17.16
C ASP A 229 18.90 10.42 18.09
N ALA A 230 17.68 9.92 18.08
CA ALA A 230 16.64 10.38 18.99
C ALA A 230 16.89 10.00 20.46
N LYS A 231 17.60 8.88 20.71
CA LYS A 231 18.00 8.47 22.07
C LYS A 231 19.17 9.26 22.62
N ASP A 232 20.04 9.76 21.75
CA ASP A 232 21.24 10.49 22.14
C ASP A 232 21.00 12.01 22.32
N GLN A 233 19.77 12.50 22.04
CA GLN A 233 19.39 13.88 22.37
C GLN A 233 19.21 14.00 23.89
N PRO A 234 19.99 14.87 24.58
CA PRO A 234 19.79 15.10 26.02
C PRO A 234 18.44 15.76 26.25
N ASP A 235 17.67 15.24 27.23
CA ASP A 235 16.47 15.86 27.73
C ASP A 235 16.81 17.26 28.27
N PHE A 236 16.36 18.30 27.59
CA PHE A 236 16.52 19.70 28.00
C PHE A 236 15.52 20.15 29.06
N ASP A 237 14.77 19.22 29.68
CA ASP A 237 13.75 19.56 30.69
C ASP A 237 14.29 19.73 32.13
N ASP A 238 15.60 19.60 32.36
CA ASP A 238 16.20 19.76 33.70
C ASP A 238 17.19 20.96 33.76
N VAL A 239 16.77 22.15 33.37
CA VAL A 239 17.46 23.40 33.76
C VAL A 239 16.64 24.10 34.85
N PRO A 240 17.03 24.05 36.13
CA PRO A 240 16.39 24.85 37.16
C PRO A 240 16.78 26.33 36.95
N PHE A 241 15.78 27.18 36.85
CA PHE A 241 15.92 28.65 36.94
C PHE A 241 16.15 29.09 38.37
#